data_4bda9a734e0c7511153b063b1c512d18
#
_entry.id   4bda9a734e0c7511153b063b1c512d18
#
_cell.length_a   1.000
_cell.length_b   1.000
_cell.length_c   1.000
_cell.angle_alpha   90.00
_cell.angle_beta   90.00
_cell.angle_gamma   90.00
#
_symmetry.space_group_name_H-M   'P 1'
#
loop_
_entity.id
_entity.type
_entity.pdbx_description
1 polymer ?
#
loop_
_entity_poly.entity_id
_entity_poly.type
_entity_poly.pdbx_seq_one_letter_code
_entity_poly.pdbx_strand_id
1 'polypeptide(L)'
;TYSAPIFVRARFMNANTGEIKEQTVFMGDFPMMTDKGTFIINGTERVVVSQLVRSPGVIFQPGERFRLRNLSKHQLVTGTIHPYRGEWIEMDVEQKPGKDVTAGARVARKRRISLFTLLRALGYDEENEPGFLDRFVQHFDFLEGQWEKDREIAPTQEEALLEIYKRARPGEPPTLETAEAMFKSLFFDSERYDLSAVGRVKMNSRLNQETDDQMRILRKEDILNIVKIMVDLKDGRGEIDDIDHLGNRRVRSVGELLENQYLSLIHI
;
A
#
# COMPACT_ATOMS: atom_id res chain seq x y z
N THR A 1 12.04 -30.67 -21.46
CA THR A 1 11.15 -29.97 -20.54
C THR A 1 9.81 -30.67 -20.49
N TYR A 2 9.29 -30.91 -19.30
CA TYR A 2 7.96 -31.47 -19.10
C TYR A 2 6.96 -30.31 -19.01
N SER A 3 6.20 -30.05 -20.10
CA SER A 3 5.34 -28.89 -20.25
C SER A 3 4.09 -29.22 -21.04
N ALA A 4 3.07 -28.38 -20.91
CA ALA A 4 1.84 -28.43 -21.69
C ALA A 4 1.60 -27.04 -22.35
N PRO A 5 1.10 -27.01 -23.60
CA PRO A 5 0.83 -25.76 -24.28
C PRO A 5 -0.44 -25.10 -23.72
N ILE A 6 -0.40 -23.78 -23.52
CA ILE A 6 -1.57 -22.99 -23.16
C ILE A 6 -2.10 -22.26 -24.38
N PHE A 7 -3.39 -22.42 -24.64
CA PHE A 7 -4.13 -21.71 -25.67
C PHE A 7 -5.23 -20.87 -25.04
N VAL A 8 -5.38 -19.63 -25.48
CA VAL A 8 -6.44 -18.72 -25.06
C VAL A 8 -7.35 -18.44 -26.24
N ARG A 9 -8.64 -18.61 -26.05
CA ARG A 9 -9.65 -18.19 -27.01
C ARG A 9 -9.95 -16.71 -26.77
N ALA A 10 -9.42 -15.85 -27.63
CA ALA A 10 -9.67 -14.41 -27.60
C ALA A 10 -10.94 -14.11 -28.39
N ARG A 11 -11.83 -13.34 -27.77
CA ARG A 11 -13.07 -12.86 -28.38
C ARG A 11 -13.02 -11.34 -28.47
N PHE A 12 -12.90 -10.83 -29.68
CA PHE A 12 -12.86 -9.39 -29.97
C PHE A 12 -14.23 -8.93 -30.42
N MET A 13 -14.81 -7.97 -29.71
CA MET A 13 -16.05 -7.33 -30.07
C MET A 13 -15.75 -5.88 -30.51
N ASN A 14 -16.11 -5.57 -31.75
CA ASN A 14 -16.04 -4.18 -32.24
C ASN A 14 -17.22 -3.39 -31.66
N ALA A 15 -16.95 -2.44 -30.81
CA ALA A 15 -17.98 -1.62 -30.15
C ALA A 15 -18.86 -0.82 -31.13
N ASN A 16 -18.33 -0.47 -32.32
CA ASN A 16 -19.05 0.34 -33.29
C ASN A 16 -19.92 -0.50 -34.25
N THR A 17 -19.47 -1.68 -34.62
CA THR A 17 -20.15 -2.54 -35.63
C THR A 17 -20.89 -3.71 -35.02
N GLY A 18 -20.63 -4.04 -33.74
CA GLY A 18 -21.15 -5.23 -33.07
C GLY A 18 -20.56 -6.56 -33.60
N GLU A 19 -19.57 -6.49 -34.51
CA GLU A 19 -18.95 -7.66 -35.09
C GLU A 19 -18.10 -8.38 -34.04
N ILE A 20 -18.26 -9.71 -33.91
CA ILE A 20 -17.51 -10.55 -32.98
C ILE A 20 -16.58 -11.44 -33.80
N LYS A 21 -15.28 -11.36 -33.51
CA LYS A 21 -14.24 -12.26 -34.04
C LYS A 21 -13.66 -13.11 -32.92
N GLU A 22 -13.64 -14.41 -33.13
CA GLU A 22 -13.01 -15.35 -32.18
C GLU A 22 -11.77 -15.96 -32.83
N GLN A 23 -10.68 -16.00 -32.05
CA GLN A 23 -9.43 -16.63 -32.48
C GLN A 23 -8.78 -17.33 -31.30
N THR A 24 -8.27 -18.53 -31.51
CA THR A 24 -7.43 -19.23 -30.53
C THR A 24 -5.98 -18.83 -30.72
N VAL A 25 -5.38 -18.30 -29.67
CA VAL A 25 -3.99 -17.81 -29.65
C VAL A 25 -3.16 -18.72 -28.75
N PHE A 26 -2.00 -19.16 -29.25
CA PHE A 26 -1.01 -19.87 -28.46
C PHE A 26 -0.28 -18.88 -27.55
N MET A 27 -0.29 -19.11 -26.23
CA MET A 27 0.34 -18.22 -25.23
C MET A 27 1.75 -18.69 -24.86
N GLY A 28 2.02 -19.98 -24.98
CA GLY A 28 3.31 -20.56 -24.61
C GLY A 28 3.16 -21.94 -23.97
N ASP A 29 4.29 -22.51 -23.61
CA ASP A 29 4.36 -23.78 -22.89
C ASP A 29 4.45 -23.54 -21.39
N PHE A 30 3.54 -24.15 -20.64
CA PHE A 30 3.53 -24.05 -19.19
C PHE A 30 4.18 -25.30 -18.57
N PRO A 31 5.14 -25.14 -17.64
CA PRO A 31 5.80 -26.27 -17.00
C PRO A 31 4.81 -27.07 -16.15
N MET A 32 4.83 -28.39 -16.32
CA MET A 32 3.98 -29.32 -15.57
C MET A 32 4.71 -29.78 -14.32
N MET A 33 4.00 -29.83 -13.19
CA MET A 33 4.51 -30.38 -11.95
C MET A 33 4.42 -31.90 -11.96
N THR A 34 5.47 -32.57 -11.50
CA THR A 34 5.46 -34.03 -11.29
C THR A 34 4.74 -34.39 -9.99
N ASP A 35 4.44 -35.68 -9.78
CA ASP A 35 3.81 -36.19 -8.55
C ASP A 35 4.66 -35.93 -7.30
N LYS A 36 5.96 -35.69 -7.47
CA LYS A 36 6.90 -35.34 -6.39
C LYS A 36 6.98 -33.84 -6.09
N GLY A 37 6.20 -33.00 -6.78
CA GLY A 37 6.24 -31.55 -6.62
C GLY A 37 7.43 -30.86 -7.29
N THR A 38 8.04 -31.51 -8.28
CA THR A 38 9.20 -31.03 -9.03
C THR A 38 8.82 -30.63 -10.45
N PHE A 39 9.71 -29.88 -11.11
CA PHE A 39 9.60 -29.49 -12.51
C PHE A 39 10.82 -29.98 -13.27
N ILE A 40 10.59 -30.54 -14.49
CA ILE A 40 11.68 -30.98 -15.37
C ILE A 40 11.93 -29.89 -16.41
N ILE A 41 13.04 -29.19 -16.29
CA ILE A 41 13.44 -28.10 -17.19
C ILE A 41 14.81 -28.42 -17.76
N ASN A 42 14.91 -28.49 -19.11
CA ASN A 42 16.13 -28.84 -19.83
C ASN A 42 16.78 -30.15 -19.31
N GLY A 43 15.96 -31.16 -19.03
CA GLY A 43 16.43 -32.44 -18.54
C GLY A 43 16.83 -32.48 -17.05
N THR A 44 16.75 -31.37 -16.36
CA THR A 44 17.10 -31.25 -14.92
C THR A 44 15.84 -31.17 -14.10
N GLU A 45 15.77 -31.94 -13.03
CA GLU A 45 14.72 -31.87 -12.03
C GLU A 45 14.95 -30.67 -11.11
N ARG A 46 13.96 -29.80 -10.98
CA ARG A 46 14.03 -28.56 -10.18
C ARG A 46 12.83 -28.42 -9.27
N VAL A 47 13.01 -27.74 -8.15
CA VAL A 47 11.95 -27.43 -7.18
C VAL A 47 11.84 -25.91 -7.04
N VAL A 48 10.62 -25.40 -7.05
CA VAL A 48 10.36 -24.00 -6.68
C VAL A 48 10.27 -23.91 -5.16
N VAL A 49 11.22 -23.22 -4.56
CA VAL A 49 11.30 -23.08 -3.10
C VAL A 49 10.21 -22.13 -2.62
N SER A 50 9.39 -22.58 -1.66
CA SER A 50 8.41 -21.71 -1.01
C SER A 50 9.12 -20.54 -0.30
N GLN A 51 8.51 -19.37 -0.34
CA GLN A 51 9.07 -18.15 0.24
C GLN A 51 8.29 -17.76 1.49
N LEU A 52 9.00 -17.32 2.51
CA LEU A 52 8.41 -16.70 3.69
C LEU A 52 8.39 -15.19 3.46
N VAL A 53 7.20 -14.63 3.28
CA VAL A 53 6.99 -13.21 2.98
C VAL A 53 6.20 -12.53 4.11
N ARG A 54 6.26 -11.20 4.17
CA ARG A 54 5.42 -10.44 5.10
C ARG A 54 3.96 -10.66 4.78
N SER A 55 3.15 -10.86 5.82
CA SER A 55 1.70 -10.97 5.66
C SER A 55 1.12 -9.60 5.27
N PRO A 56 0.11 -9.55 4.38
CA PRO A 56 -0.59 -8.30 4.10
C PRO A 56 -1.30 -7.78 5.35
N GLY A 57 -1.48 -6.47 5.43
CA GLY A 57 -2.06 -5.77 6.56
C GLY A 57 -1.23 -4.57 7.00
N VAL A 58 -1.44 -4.07 8.20
CA VAL A 58 -0.66 -2.99 8.80
C VAL A 58 0.28 -3.52 9.87
N ILE A 59 1.50 -3.00 9.91
CA ILE A 59 2.54 -3.34 10.89
C ILE A 59 3.10 -2.05 11.45
N PHE A 60 3.19 -1.95 12.78
CA PHE A 60 3.80 -0.84 13.49
C PHE A 60 5.18 -1.21 14.02
N GLN A 61 6.17 -0.41 13.69
CA GLN A 61 7.56 -0.65 14.06
C GLN A 61 8.23 0.59 14.66
N PRO A 62 9.28 0.41 15.50
CA PRO A 62 10.14 1.52 15.85
C PRO A 62 10.92 1.96 14.60
N GLY A 63 11.07 3.28 14.40
CA GLY A 63 11.85 3.82 13.29
C GLY A 63 13.31 3.38 13.32
N GLU A 64 13.94 3.24 12.15
CA GLU A 64 15.32 2.74 12.03
C GLU A 64 16.35 3.57 12.82
N ARG A 65 16.13 4.87 12.97
CA ARG A 65 17.02 5.77 13.76
C ARG A 65 16.99 5.49 15.25
N PHE A 66 15.95 4.83 15.76
CA PHE A 66 15.85 4.43 17.16
C PHE A 66 16.79 3.27 17.50
N ARG A 67 17.06 2.38 16.55
CA ARG A 67 17.98 1.23 16.75
C ARG A 67 19.44 1.66 16.96
N LEU A 68 19.81 2.86 16.49
CA LEU A 68 21.21 3.35 16.55
C LEU A 68 21.52 4.27 17.72
N ARG A 69 20.55 4.72 18.49
CA ARG A 69 20.75 5.66 19.61
C ARG A 69 19.85 5.30 20.78
N ASN A 70 20.42 4.84 21.85
CA ASN A 70 19.79 4.65 23.18
C ASN A 70 19.28 5.96 23.78
N LEU A 71 18.57 6.79 23.04
CA LEU A 71 18.02 8.07 23.50
C LEU A 71 16.53 7.90 23.83
N SER A 72 16.30 7.70 25.07
CA SER A 72 15.14 7.24 25.80
C SER A 72 13.93 8.18 25.85
N LYS A 73 13.77 9.20 25.01
CA LYS A 73 12.63 10.12 25.16
C LYS A 73 11.84 10.48 23.91
N HIS A 74 12.26 10.10 22.71
CA HIS A 74 11.56 10.50 21.48
C HIS A 74 11.49 9.31 20.52
N GLN A 75 10.53 8.43 20.79
CA GLN A 75 10.32 7.24 19.97
C GLN A 75 9.77 7.64 18.60
N LEU A 76 10.52 7.32 17.56
CA LEU A 76 10.01 7.32 16.20
C LEU A 76 9.20 6.04 15.98
N VAL A 77 7.98 6.19 15.52
CA VAL A 77 7.08 5.09 15.19
C VAL A 77 6.79 5.13 13.71
N THR A 78 6.85 3.99 13.07
CA THR A 78 6.49 3.82 11.66
C THR A 78 5.34 2.83 11.56
N GLY A 79 4.28 3.20 10.85
CA GLY A 79 3.19 2.33 10.47
C GLY A 79 3.26 2.03 8.98
N THR A 80 3.42 0.76 8.61
CA THR A 80 3.54 0.37 7.21
C THR A 80 2.36 -0.51 6.80
N ILE A 81 1.68 -0.13 5.73
CA ILE A 81 0.65 -0.94 5.09
C ILE A 81 1.30 -1.79 4.02
N HIS A 82 1.20 -3.11 4.17
CA HIS A 82 1.63 -4.10 3.20
C HIS A 82 0.42 -4.67 2.47
N PRO A 83 0.17 -4.32 1.21
CA PRO A 83 -0.87 -4.96 0.42
C PRO A 83 -0.42 -6.35 -0.05
N TYR A 84 -1.36 -7.17 -0.48
CA TYR A 84 -1.09 -8.38 -1.25
C TYR A 84 -0.58 -8.03 -2.65
N ARG A 85 -1.24 -7.05 -3.29
CA ARG A 85 -0.87 -6.47 -4.58
C ARG A 85 -1.08 -4.96 -4.52
N GLY A 86 -0.09 -4.19 -4.97
CA GLY A 86 -0.12 -2.72 -4.98
C GLY A 86 1.08 -2.09 -4.29
N GLU A 87 1.03 -0.79 -4.13
CA GLU A 87 2.11 0.00 -3.54
C GLU A 87 2.00 0.07 -2.02
N TRP A 88 3.15 0.10 -1.37
CA TRP A 88 3.24 0.25 0.09
C TRP A 88 3.02 1.70 0.49
N ILE A 89 2.36 1.88 1.63
CA ILE A 89 2.31 3.16 2.33
C ILE A 89 3.06 3.00 3.65
N GLU A 90 4.06 3.83 3.84
CA GLU A 90 4.80 3.94 5.09
C GLU A 90 4.48 5.31 5.71
N MET A 91 3.89 5.31 6.87
CA MET A 91 3.61 6.51 7.66
C MET A 91 4.59 6.58 8.82
N ASP A 92 5.11 7.76 9.09
CA ASP A 92 6.08 7.98 10.16
C ASP A 92 5.70 9.17 11.04
N VAL A 93 6.02 9.06 12.34
CA VAL A 93 6.07 10.18 13.26
C VAL A 93 7.53 10.37 13.67
N GLU A 94 8.11 11.52 13.32
CA GLU A 94 9.53 11.83 13.51
C GLU A 94 9.71 13.07 14.37
N GLN A 95 10.58 12.97 15.36
CA GLN A 95 11.09 14.12 16.09
C GLN A 95 12.59 14.25 15.89
N LYS A 96 13.02 15.36 15.30
CA LYS A 96 14.46 15.71 15.18
C LYS A 96 14.91 16.46 16.42
N PRO A 97 16.15 16.24 16.90
CA PRO A 97 16.68 17.00 18.02
C PRO A 97 16.58 18.51 17.77
N GLY A 98 15.93 19.23 18.69
CA GLY A 98 15.74 20.69 18.59
C GLY A 98 14.72 21.16 17.56
N LYS A 99 13.87 20.25 17.04
CA LYS A 99 12.76 20.57 16.12
C LYS A 99 11.47 19.96 16.61
N ASP A 100 10.36 20.51 16.12
CA ASP A 100 9.03 20.01 16.39
C ASP A 100 8.83 18.58 15.85
N VAL A 101 7.90 17.87 16.45
CA VAL A 101 7.45 16.57 15.96
C VAL A 101 6.74 16.76 14.62
N THR A 102 7.03 15.91 13.67
CA THR A 102 6.37 15.93 12.35
C THR A 102 5.86 14.54 11.99
N ALA A 103 4.66 14.49 11.43
CA ALA A 103 4.10 13.29 10.86
C ALA A 103 4.11 13.35 9.33
N GLY A 104 4.36 12.22 8.68
CA GLY A 104 4.41 12.17 7.23
C GLY A 104 4.16 10.78 6.68
N ALA A 105 4.05 10.70 5.38
CA ALA A 105 3.87 9.44 4.67
C ALA A 105 4.82 9.35 3.47
N ARG A 106 5.21 8.13 3.14
CA ARG A 106 5.90 7.77 1.89
C ARG A 106 5.05 6.78 1.14
N VAL A 107 4.74 7.11 -0.09
CA VAL A 107 4.00 6.24 -1.01
C VAL A 107 4.99 5.66 -2.00
N ALA A 108 4.94 4.35 -2.25
CA ALA A 108 5.79 3.67 -3.22
C ALA A 108 7.30 3.96 -3.03
N ARG A 109 7.76 4.14 -1.78
CA ARG A 109 9.15 4.51 -1.43
C ARG A 109 9.63 5.83 -2.04
N LYS A 110 8.69 6.71 -2.44
CA LYS A 110 8.98 8.04 -2.98
C LYS A 110 9.32 9.04 -1.86
N ARG A 111 9.45 10.31 -2.22
CA ARG A 111 9.74 11.37 -1.25
C ARG A 111 8.64 11.48 -0.20
N ARG A 112 9.02 11.74 1.04
CA ARG A 112 8.10 11.95 2.17
C ARG A 112 7.18 13.14 1.88
N ILE A 113 5.89 12.94 2.05
CA ILE A 113 4.85 13.96 2.01
C ILE A 113 4.36 14.22 3.44
N SER A 114 3.81 15.41 3.68
CA SER A 114 3.21 15.69 4.97
C SER A 114 1.94 14.89 5.20
N LEU A 115 1.68 14.54 6.46
CA LEU A 115 0.45 13.84 6.84
C LEU A 115 -0.79 14.65 6.46
N PHE A 116 -0.80 15.96 6.71
CA PHE A 116 -1.95 16.81 6.40
C PHE A 116 -2.20 16.94 4.90
N THR A 117 -1.15 16.99 4.09
CA THR A 117 -1.28 16.92 2.63
C THR A 117 -1.94 15.60 2.19
N LEU A 118 -1.55 14.46 2.81
CA LEU A 118 -2.19 13.18 2.53
C LEU A 118 -3.66 13.16 2.96
N LEU A 119 -3.98 13.64 4.15
CA LEU A 119 -5.36 13.67 4.67
C LEU A 119 -6.26 14.56 3.79
N ARG A 120 -5.79 15.73 3.36
CA ARG A 120 -6.56 16.57 2.41
C ARG A 120 -6.77 15.88 1.07
N ALA A 121 -5.76 15.24 0.52
CA ALA A 121 -5.91 14.49 -0.72
C ALA A 121 -6.93 13.34 -0.61
N LEU A 122 -7.15 12.82 0.60
CA LEU A 122 -8.19 11.82 0.91
C LEU A 122 -9.59 12.42 1.09
N GLY A 123 -9.74 13.74 0.99
CA GLY A 123 -10.99 14.46 1.17
C GLY A 123 -11.31 14.87 2.61
N TYR A 124 -10.31 14.88 3.51
CA TYR A 124 -10.43 15.51 4.83
C TYR A 124 -9.96 16.97 4.73
N ASP A 125 -10.71 17.80 4.01
CA ASP A 125 -10.47 19.23 3.83
C ASP A 125 -11.67 20.05 4.31
N GLU A 126 -11.52 21.37 4.30
CA GLU A 126 -12.58 22.28 4.77
C GLU A 126 -13.83 22.28 3.91
N GLU A 127 -13.74 21.88 2.64
CA GLU A 127 -14.87 21.81 1.72
C GLU A 127 -15.73 20.56 1.97
N ASN A 128 -15.08 19.41 2.16
CA ASN A 128 -15.77 18.12 2.32
C ASN A 128 -16.12 17.80 3.77
N GLU A 129 -15.25 18.12 4.71
CA GLU A 129 -15.44 17.88 6.15
C GLU A 129 -15.01 19.11 6.99
N PRO A 130 -15.81 20.16 7.05
CA PRO A 130 -15.47 21.41 7.73
C PRO A 130 -15.04 21.24 9.19
N GLY A 131 -13.92 21.82 9.57
CA GLY A 131 -13.37 21.77 10.93
C GLY A 131 -12.89 20.38 11.38
N PHE A 132 -12.83 19.38 10.52
CA PHE A 132 -12.33 18.05 10.88
C PHE A 132 -10.84 18.09 11.25
N LEU A 133 -10.02 18.71 10.41
CA LEU A 133 -8.57 18.78 10.63
C LEU A 133 -8.23 19.66 11.84
N ASP A 134 -8.97 20.73 12.09
CA ASP A 134 -8.78 21.55 13.30
C ASP A 134 -9.06 20.73 14.56
N ARG A 135 -10.15 19.97 14.61
CA ARG A 135 -10.44 19.06 15.73
C ARG A 135 -9.38 17.97 15.85
N PHE A 136 -8.89 17.44 14.74
CA PHE A 136 -7.83 16.47 14.73
C PHE A 136 -6.54 17.02 15.33
N VAL A 137 -6.15 18.25 14.95
CA VAL A 137 -4.97 18.91 15.49
C VAL A 137 -5.13 19.23 16.97
N GLN A 138 -6.31 19.72 17.42
CA GLN A 138 -6.59 19.92 18.84
C GLN A 138 -6.44 18.66 19.69
N HIS A 139 -6.70 17.51 19.10
CA HIS A 139 -6.47 16.21 19.75
C HIS A 139 -4.99 15.80 19.78
N PHE A 140 -4.18 16.36 18.87
CA PHE A 140 -2.76 16.04 18.70
C PHE A 140 -1.91 17.33 18.66
N ASP A 141 -1.91 18.09 19.75
CA ASP A 141 -1.28 19.43 19.91
C ASP A 141 0.15 19.53 19.33
N PHE A 142 0.92 18.44 19.40
CA PHE A 142 2.29 18.41 18.90
C PHE A 142 2.40 18.55 17.37
N LEU A 143 1.31 18.46 16.63
CA LEU A 143 1.25 18.64 15.16
C LEU A 143 0.83 20.06 14.75
N GLU A 144 0.49 20.95 15.68
CA GLU A 144 0.00 22.31 15.40
C GLU A 144 0.97 23.09 14.51
N GLY A 145 2.25 23.13 14.87
CA GLY A 145 3.27 23.82 14.08
C GLY A 145 3.51 23.24 12.69
N GLN A 146 3.18 21.96 12.46
CA GLN A 146 3.18 21.36 11.14
C GLN A 146 1.90 21.73 10.37
N TRP A 147 0.75 21.71 11.04
CA TRP A 147 -0.55 22.05 10.47
C TRP A 147 -0.54 23.46 9.87
N GLU A 148 -0.05 24.44 10.61
CA GLU A 148 0.05 25.84 10.14
C GLU A 148 0.86 25.95 8.84
N LYS A 149 2.03 25.31 8.79
CA LYS A 149 2.89 25.30 7.59
C LYS A 149 2.24 24.59 6.40
N ASP A 150 1.58 23.45 6.65
CA ASP A 150 0.96 22.66 5.60
C ASP A 150 -0.33 23.32 5.06
N ARG A 151 -0.99 24.14 5.86
CA ARG A 151 -2.14 24.93 5.44
C ARG A 151 -1.78 26.00 4.40
N GLU A 152 -0.57 26.55 4.50
CA GLU A 152 -0.06 27.53 3.52
C GLU A 152 0.36 26.85 2.19
N ILE A 153 0.85 25.59 2.24
CA ILE A 153 1.39 24.90 1.07
C ILE A 153 0.28 24.31 0.19
N ALA A 154 -0.73 23.70 0.78
CA ALA A 154 -1.79 23.01 0.07
C ALA A 154 -3.11 23.09 0.88
N PRO A 155 -3.84 24.22 0.86
CA PRO A 155 -5.06 24.41 1.63
C PRO A 155 -6.23 23.55 1.15
N THR A 156 -6.30 23.22 -0.14
CA THR A 156 -7.42 22.48 -0.78
C THR A 156 -7.02 21.04 -1.14
N GLN A 157 -8.03 20.20 -1.40
CA GLN A 157 -7.85 18.83 -1.88
C GLN A 157 -7.11 18.81 -3.21
N GLU A 158 -7.46 19.69 -4.13
CA GLU A 158 -6.86 19.78 -5.46
C GLU A 158 -5.37 20.08 -5.39
N GLU A 159 -4.97 21.06 -4.58
CA GLU A 159 -3.56 21.42 -4.37
C GLU A 159 -2.78 20.30 -3.70
N ALA A 160 -3.40 19.59 -2.75
CA ALA A 160 -2.79 18.44 -2.10
C ALA A 160 -2.53 17.30 -3.09
N LEU A 161 -3.46 17.00 -3.98
CA LEU A 161 -3.30 16.01 -5.05
C LEU A 161 -2.18 16.39 -6.02
N LEU A 162 -2.11 17.66 -6.43
CA LEU A 162 -1.05 18.18 -7.29
C LEU A 162 0.34 18.10 -6.63
N GLU A 163 0.42 18.40 -5.32
CA GLU A 163 1.67 18.29 -4.58
C GLU A 163 2.15 16.84 -4.45
N ILE A 164 1.23 15.90 -4.21
CA ILE A 164 1.55 14.46 -4.20
C ILE A 164 2.02 14.01 -5.59
N TYR A 165 1.36 14.45 -6.65
CA TYR A 165 1.75 14.10 -8.03
C TYR A 165 3.15 14.61 -8.38
N LYS A 166 3.47 15.87 -8.07
CA LYS A 166 4.81 16.46 -8.29
C LYS A 166 5.92 15.65 -7.61
N ARG A 167 5.63 15.13 -6.41
CA ARG A 167 6.60 14.30 -5.65
C ARG A 167 6.71 12.88 -6.17
N ALA A 168 5.61 12.32 -6.68
CA ALA A 168 5.57 10.98 -7.24
C ALA A 168 6.20 10.91 -8.64
N ARG A 169 5.99 11.96 -9.47
CA ARG A 169 6.48 12.04 -10.85
C ARG A 169 7.19 13.38 -11.13
N PRO A 170 8.40 13.55 -10.63
CA PRO A 170 9.15 14.77 -10.89
C PRO A 170 9.50 14.88 -12.38
N GLY A 171 9.12 16.02 -13.00
CA GLY A 171 9.40 16.30 -14.41
C GLY A 171 8.19 16.23 -15.32
N GLU A 172 7.06 15.68 -14.89
CA GLU A 172 5.80 15.74 -15.65
C GLU A 172 4.97 16.96 -15.22
N PRO A 173 4.33 17.70 -16.16
CA PRO A 173 3.44 18.79 -15.80
C PRO A 173 2.22 18.24 -15.06
N PRO A 174 1.92 18.72 -13.84
CA PRO A 174 0.81 18.22 -13.06
C PRO A 174 -0.51 18.80 -13.60
N THR A 175 -1.46 17.94 -13.98
CA THR A 175 -2.86 18.33 -14.20
C THR A 175 -3.72 17.69 -13.12
N LEU A 176 -4.83 18.33 -12.76
CA LEU A 176 -5.71 17.82 -11.71
C LEU A 176 -6.24 16.43 -12.05
N GLU A 177 -6.70 16.23 -13.28
CA GLU A 177 -7.24 14.94 -13.75
C GLU A 177 -6.20 13.81 -13.64
N THR A 178 -4.95 14.06 -14.05
CA THR A 178 -3.89 13.05 -13.96
C THR A 178 -3.48 12.77 -12.52
N ALA A 179 -3.48 13.78 -11.65
CA ALA A 179 -3.16 13.63 -10.24
C ALA A 179 -4.23 12.82 -9.51
N GLU A 180 -5.50 13.13 -9.75
CA GLU A 180 -6.63 12.39 -9.18
C GLU A 180 -6.68 10.94 -9.68
N ALA A 181 -6.57 10.73 -10.99
CA ALA A 181 -6.53 9.39 -11.56
C ALA A 181 -5.36 8.55 -11.01
N MET A 182 -4.17 9.14 -10.87
CA MET A 182 -3.02 8.48 -10.27
C MET A 182 -3.29 8.12 -8.82
N PHE A 183 -3.77 9.05 -8.01
CA PHE A 183 -4.01 8.83 -6.58
C PHE A 183 -5.08 7.77 -6.36
N LYS A 184 -6.16 7.82 -7.13
CA LYS A 184 -7.24 6.83 -7.12
C LYS A 184 -6.73 5.42 -7.49
N SER A 185 -5.89 5.35 -8.53
CA SER A 185 -5.32 4.07 -9.00
C SER A 185 -4.34 3.43 -8.01
N LEU A 186 -3.72 4.22 -7.12
CA LEU A 186 -2.74 3.71 -6.16
C LEU A 186 -3.38 2.90 -5.03
N PHE A 187 -4.60 3.28 -4.56
CA PHE A 187 -5.15 2.74 -3.31
C PHE A 187 -6.62 2.31 -3.38
N PHE A 188 -7.38 2.87 -4.33
CA PHE A 188 -8.84 2.74 -4.40
C PHE A 188 -9.33 1.98 -5.63
N ASP A 189 -8.42 1.53 -6.48
CA ASP A 189 -8.72 0.74 -7.67
C ASP A 189 -8.50 -0.74 -7.36
N SER A 190 -9.57 -1.54 -7.39
CA SER A 190 -9.54 -2.97 -7.12
C SER A 190 -8.71 -3.79 -8.12
N GLU A 191 -8.47 -3.25 -9.32
CA GLU A 191 -7.61 -3.90 -10.31
C GLU A 191 -6.14 -3.77 -9.99
N ARG A 192 -5.74 -2.67 -9.31
CA ARG A 192 -4.35 -2.33 -9.02
C ARG A 192 -3.96 -2.53 -7.57
N TYR A 193 -4.90 -2.40 -6.65
CA TYR A 193 -4.66 -2.53 -5.22
C TYR A 193 -5.52 -3.62 -4.60
N ASP A 194 -4.90 -4.49 -3.83
CA ASP A 194 -5.56 -5.60 -3.17
C ASP A 194 -4.89 -5.90 -1.82
N LEU A 195 -5.63 -5.79 -0.73
CA LEU A 195 -5.20 -6.21 0.60
C LEU A 195 -5.32 -7.72 0.82
N SER A 196 -6.08 -8.42 -0.01
CA SER A 196 -6.63 -9.76 0.24
C SER A 196 -7.57 -9.82 1.47
N ALA A 197 -8.39 -10.87 1.56
CA ALA A 197 -9.24 -11.08 2.73
C ALA A 197 -8.42 -11.22 4.03
N VAL A 198 -7.29 -11.94 3.96
CA VAL A 198 -6.38 -12.12 5.11
C VAL A 198 -5.79 -10.78 5.58
N GLY A 199 -5.38 -9.92 4.65
CA GLY A 199 -4.88 -8.59 4.98
C GLY A 199 -5.95 -7.70 5.61
N ARG A 200 -7.20 -7.77 5.11
CA ARG A 200 -8.32 -7.02 5.68
C ARG A 200 -8.64 -7.47 7.10
N VAL A 201 -8.76 -8.78 7.34
CA VAL A 201 -9.00 -9.33 8.70
C VAL A 201 -7.91 -8.91 9.68
N LYS A 202 -6.65 -9.02 9.28
CA LYS A 202 -5.51 -8.58 10.13
C LYS A 202 -5.55 -7.08 10.40
N MET A 203 -5.86 -6.27 9.39
CA MET A 203 -5.99 -4.83 9.55
C MET A 203 -7.15 -4.48 10.47
N ASN A 204 -8.31 -5.10 10.31
CA ASN A 204 -9.47 -4.93 11.17
C ASN A 204 -9.13 -5.24 12.64
N SER A 205 -8.50 -6.38 12.89
CA SER A 205 -8.07 -6.78 14.23
C SER A 205 -7.06 -5.79 14.83
N ARG A 206 -6.07 -5.35 14.04
CA ARG A 206 -5.02 -4.46 14.55
C ARG A 206 -5.50 -3.02 14.78
N LEU A 207 -6.44 -2.53 13.96
CA LEU A 207 -7.03 -1.20 14.07
C LEU A 207 -8.29 -1.18 14.94
N ASN A 208 -8.70 -2.32 15.48
CA ASN A 208 -9.93 -2.48 16.26
C ASN A 208 -11.15 -1.89 15.56
N GLN A 209 -11.36 -2.30 14.30
CA GLN A 209 -12.47 -1.84 13.46
C GLN A 209 -13.25 -3.02 12.88
N GLU A 210 -14.55 -2.80 12.66
CA GLU A 210 -15.46 -3.77 12.04
C GLU A 210 -15.71 -3.34 10.57
N THR A 211 -14.85 -3.78 9.67
CA THR A 211 -15.04 -3.60 8.23
C THR A 211 -15.30 -4.95 7.60
N ASP A 212 -16.13 -4.98 6.57
CA ASP A 212 -16.39 -6.20 5.80
C ASP A 212 -15.06 -6.79 5.27
N ASP A 213 -14.83 -8.06 5.52
CA ASP A 213 -13.64 -8.79 5.12
C ASP A 213 -13.50 -8.90 3.59
N GLN A 214 -14.59 -8.69 2.85
CA GLN A 214 -14.59 -8.62 1.39
C GLN A 214 -14.12 -7.26 0.85
N MET A 215 -13.99 -6.25 1.70
CA MET A 215 -13.45 -4.94 1.32
C MET A 215 -11.92 -5.03 1.15
N ARG A 216 -11.48 -5.28 -0.07
CA ARG A 216 -10.07 -5.56 -0.39
C ARG A 216 -9.24 -4.33 -0.76
N ILE A 217 -9.86 -3.17 -0.90
CA ILE A 217 -9.20 -1.88 -1.16
C ILE A 217 -9.06 -1.09 0.15
N LEU A 218 -8.15 -0.11 0.17
CA LEU A 218 -8.03 0.81 1.30
C LEU A 218 -9.25 1.73 1.39
N ARG A 219 -9.53 2.18 2.61
CA ARG A 219 -10.50 3.25 2.89
C ARG A 219 -9.77 4.42 3.55
N LYS A 220 -10.35 5.60 3.44
CA LYS A 220 -9.79 6.80 4.09
C LYS A 220 -9.73 6.66 5.62
N GLU A 221 -10.72 5.98 6.21
CA GLU A 221 -10.78 5.70 7.65
C GLU A 221 -9.65 4.79 8.12
N ASP A 222 -9.20 3.84 7.30
CA ASP A 222 -8.09 2.96 7.62
C ASP A 222 -6.81 3.78 7.88
N ILE A 223 -6.52 4.75 7.00
CA ILE A 223 -5.36 5.63 7.12
C ILE A 223 -5.47 6.48 8.39
N LEU A 224 -6.65 7.02 8.67
CA LEU A 224 -6.89 7.82 9.87
C LEU A 224 -6.67 7.02 11.17
N ASN A 225 -7.19 5.78 11.22
CA ASN A 225 -7.03 4.91 12.38
C ASN A 225 -5.57 4.48 12.59
N ILE A 226 -4.81 4.29 11.51
CA ILE A 226 -3.38 4.02 11.60
C ILE A 226 -2.65 5.23 12.24
N VAL A 227 -2.98 6.44 11.82
CA VAL A 227 -2.38 7.65 12.41
C VAL A 227 -2.70 7.76 13.90
N LYS A 228 -3.93 7.49 14.33
CA LYS A 228 -4.31 7.49 15.75
C LYS A 228 -3.46 6.50 16.55
N ILE A 229 -3.34 5.26 16.07
CA ILE A 229 -2.53 4.24 16.76
C ILE A 229 -1.05 4.65 16.79
N MET A 230 -0.52 5.23 15.71
CA MET A 230 0.87 5.72 15.70
C MET A 230 1.13 6.79 16.76
N VAL A 231 0.18 7.68 16.98
CA VAL A 231 0.28 8.68 18.05
C VAL A 231 0.21 8.04 19.43
N ASP A 232 -0.71 7.10 19.64
CA ASP A 232 -0.78 6.35 20.89
C ASP A 232 0.53 5.60 21.19
N LEU A 233 1.12 4.96 20.19
CA LEU A 233 2.42 4.28 20.32
C LEU A 233 3.56 5.26 20.61
N LYS A 234 3.55 6.46 19.99
CA LYS A 234 4.51 7.53 20.30
C LYS A 234 4.44 7.93 21.77
N ASP A 235 3.24 7.98 22.33
CA ASP A 235 3.00 8.33 23.73
C ASP A 235 3.22 7.14 24.68
N GLY A 236 3.67 6.00 24.16
CA GLY A 236 3.95 4.79 24.93
C GLY A 236 2.70 3.97 25.27
N ARG A 237 1.57 4.26 24.62
CA ARG A 237 0.33 3.51 24.76
C ARG A 237 0.20 2.47 23.65
N GLY A 238 0.10 1.20 24.00
CA GLY A 238 0.00 0.09 23.07
C GLY A 238 1.31 -0.67 22.85
N GLU A 239 1.30 -1.62 21.93
CA GLU A 239 2.42 -2.52 21.67
C GLU A 239 2.89 -2.38 20.22
N ILE A 240 4.20 -2.46 20.03
CA ILE A 240 4.87 -2.48 18.73
C ILE A 240 4.88 -3.91 18.20
N ASP A 241 4.65 -4.07 16.90
CA ASP A 241 4.59 -5.38 16.29
C ASP A 241 6.00 -5.96 16.05
N ASP A 242 6.17 -7.24 16.32
CA ASP A 242 7.37 -7.99 15.93
C ASP A 242 7.21 -8.48 14.48
N ILE A 243 8.06 -7.94 13.59
CA ILE A 243 8.05 -8.28 12.17
C ILE A 243 8.53 -9.71 11.89
N ASP A 244 9.36 -10.25 12.79
CA ASP A 244 9.94 -11.58 12.62
C ASP A 244 9.05 -12.69 13.20
N HIS A 245 8.02 -12.30 13.96
CA HIS A 245 7.03 -13.24 14.46
C HIS A 245 6.30 -13.93 13.30
N LEU A 246 6.18 -15.26 13.35
CA LEU A 246 5.54 -16.04 12.27
C LEU A 246 4.08 -15.69 12.02
N GLY A 247 3.38 -15.12 13.00
CA GLY A 247 2.05 -14.55 12.84
C GLY A 247 1.99 -13.37 11.86
N ASN A 248 3.10 -12.64 11.69
CA ASN A 248 3.24 -11.51 10.77
C ASN A 248 3.89 -11.89 9.43
N ARG A 249 4.14 -13.17 9.24
CA ARG A 249 4.72 -13.73 8.01
C ARG A 249 3.81 -14.82 7.47
N ARG A 250 3.81 -15.01 6.15
CA ARG A 250 3.07 -16.10 5.49
C ARG A 250 3.96 -16.85 4.52
N VAL A 251 3.60 -18.07 4.23
CA VAL A 251 4.27 -18.87 3.21
C VAL A 251 3.64 -18.58 1.85
N ARG A 252 4.48 -18.20 0.89
CA ARG A 252 4.12 -18.09 -0.52
C ARG A 252 4.54 -19.38 -1.20
N SER A 253 3.56 -20.18 -1.60
CA SER A 253 3.78 -21.49 -2.22
C SER A 253 4.04 -21.39 -3.73
N VAL A 254 4.41 -22.52 -4.34
CA VAL A 254 4.73 -22.60 -5.77
C VAL A 254 3.56 -22.14 -6.67
N GLY A 255 2.32 -22.45 -6.32
CA GLY A 255 1.15 -22.03 -7.10
C GLY A 255 1.03 -20.53 -7.21
N GLU A 256 1.17 -19.81 -6.10
CA GLU A 256 1.14 -18.34 -6.07
C GLU A 256 2.33 -17.71 -6.82
N LEU A 257 3.52 -18.31 -6.71
CA LEU A 257 4.69 -17.83 -7.43
C LEU A 257 4.53 -17.96 -8.95
N LEU A 258 3.98 -19.08 -9.42
CA LEU A 258 3.69 -19.31 -10.85
C LEU A 258 2.56 -18.40 -11.34
N GLU A 259 1.50 -18.22 -10.54
CA GLU A 259 0.39 -17.33 -10.86
C GLU A 259 0.88 -15.89 -11.07
N ASN A 260 1.66 -15.37 -10.13
CA ASN A 260 2.22 -14.02 -10.23
C ASN A 260 3.09 -13.85 -11.48
N GLN A 261 3.90 -14.86 -11.80
CA GLN A 261 4.74 -14.83 -13.01
C GLN A 261 3.90 -14.85 -14.28
N TYR A 262 2.84 -15.67 -14.31
CA TYR A 262 1.94 -15.78 -15.44
C TYR A 262 1.14 -14.49 -15.68
N LEU A 263 0.59 -13.89 -14.61
CA LEU A 263 -0.11 -12.61 -14.68
C LEU A 263 0.82 -11.48 -15.16
N SER A 264 2.07 -11.46 -14.71
CA SER A 264 3.06 -10.49 -15.19
C SER A 264 3.30 -10.59 -16.70
N LEU A 265 3.30 -11.81 -17.26
CA LEU A 265 3.44 -12.02 -18.71
C LEU A 265 2.22 -11.55 -19.50
N ILE A 266 1.01 -11.70 -18.95
CA ILE A 266 -0.22 -11.22 -19.58
C ILE A 266 -0.25 -9.69 -19.68
N HIS A 267 0.29 -8.99 -18.68
CA HIS A 267 0.31 -7.53 -18.64
C HIS A 267 1.40 -6.87 -19.51
N ILE A 268 2.34 -7.64 -20.02
CA ILE A 268 3.36 -7.18 -20.96
C ILE A 268 2.79 -7.10 -22.39
#